data_daf37c404acfc9b77afee51090362e61
#
_entry.id   daf37c404acfc9b77afee51090362e61
#
_cell.length_a   1.000
_cell.length_b   1.000
_cell.length_c   1.000
_cell.angle_alpha   90.00
_cell.angle_beta   90.00
_cell.angle_gamma   90.00
#
_symmetry.space_group_name_H-M   'P 1'
#
loop_
_entity.id
_entity.type
_entity.pdbx_description
1 polymer ?
#
loop_
_entity_poly.entity_id
_entity_poly.type
_entity_poly.pdbx_seq_one_letter_code
_entity_poly.pdbx_strand_id
1 'polypeptide(L)'
;MKLIKESLYEIKKSKFYSYNYEVDSIDEIKLVLENIKKEHKKARHIVYAYKIDGLEKKCDDGEPSGTAGMPLYNIINKKDLNHILIVVVRYFGGIKLGAGGLLRAYNQAGSDVTN
;
A
#
# COMPACT_ATOMS: atom_id res chain seq x y z
N MET A 1 -4.65 11.84 11.92
CA MET A 1 -4.70 10.96 10.75
C MET A 1 -6.09 10.97 10.13
N LYS A 2 -6.15 10.91 8.82
CA LYS A 2 -7.40 11.01 8.10
C LYS A 2 -7.36 10.08 6.88
N LEU A 3 -8.37 9.22 6.73
CA LEU A 3 -8.53 8.41 5.52
C LEU A 3 -9.02 9.32 4.39
N ILE A 4 -8.21 9.46 3.34
CA ILE A 4 -8.52 10.30 2.18
C ILE A 4 -9.31 9.53 1.14
N LYS A 5 -8.88 8.29 0.86
CA LYS A 5 -9.52 7.46 -0.14
C LYS A 5 -9.19 6.00 0.09
N GLU A 6 -10.14 5.12 -0.22
CA GLU A 6 -9.91 3.68 -0.25
C GLU A 6 -10.46 3.09 -1.55
N SER A 7 -9.92 1.95 -1.97
CA SER A 7 -10.33 1.31 -3.21
C SER A 7 -10.07 -0.19 -3.15
N LEU A 8 -10.71 -0.93 -4.02
CA LEU A 8 -10.46 -2.36 -4.22
C LEU A 8 -10.12 -2.60 -5.68
N TYR A 9 -8.98 -3.23 -5.92
CA TYR A 9 -8.57 -3.69 -7.24
C TYR A 9 -8.48 -5.21 -7.23
N GLU A 10 -9.13 -5.85 -8.18
CA GLU A 10 -9.14 -7.31 -8.27
C GLU A 10 -8.58 -7.76 -9.61
N ILE A 11 -7.63 -8.70 -9.58
CA ILE A 11 -7.04 -9.29 -10.78
C ILE A 11 -6.67 -10.74 -10.49
N LYS A 12 -7.04 -11.65 -11.41
CA LYS A 12 -6.77 -13.09 -11.29
C LYS A 12 -7.16 -13.63 -9.91
N LYS A 13 -8.32 -13.20 -9.41
CA LYS A 13 -8.89 -13.53 -8.11
C LYS A 13 -8.10 -13.02 -6.89
N SER A 14 -6.97 -12.34 -7.07
CA SER A 14 -6.31 -11.63 -5.99
C SER A 14 -7.01 -10.29 -5.75
N LYS A 15 -7.17 -9.93 -4.47
CA LYS A 15 -7.81 -8.67 -4.07
C LYS A 15 -6.78 -7.78 -3.40
N PHE A 16 -6.75 -6.52 -3.84
CA PHE A 16 -5.85 -5.49 -3.34
C PHE A 16 -6.69 -4.36 -2.77
N TYR A 17 -6.84 -4.32 -1.44
CA TYR A 17 -7.52 -3.21 -0.75
C TYR A 17 -6.50 -2.12 -0.50
N SER A 18 -6.72 -0.94 -1.06
CA SER A 18 -5.78 0.18 -0.93
C SER A 18 -6.37 1.32 -0.12
N TYR A 19 -5.51 2.00 0.62
CA TYR A 19 -5.87 3.09 1.52
C TYR A 19 -4.85 4.22 1.40
N ASN A 20 -5.34 5.44 1.31
CA ASN A 20 -4.53 6.64 1.36
C ASN A 20 -4.90 7.41 2.63
N TYR A 21 -3.94 7.52 3.55
CA TYR A 21 -4.11 8.26 4.79
C TYR A 21 -3.25 9.52 4.80
N GLU A 22 -3.83 10.64 5.22
CA GLU A 22 -3.07 11.80 5.64
C GLU A 22 -2.58 11.55 7.06
N VAL A 23 -1.28 11.70 7.29
CA VAL A 23 -0.63 11.41 8.58
C VAL A 23 0.33 12.53 8.96
N ASP A 24 0.44 12.82 10.27
CA ASP A 24 1.29 13.88 10.78
C ASP A 24 2.48 13.38 11.60
N SER A 25 2.51 12.09 11.94
CA SER A 25 3.56 11.51 12.77
C SER A 25 3.75 10.03 12.52
N ILE A 26 4.92 9.53 12.92
CA ILE A 26 5.22 8.09 12.88
C ILE A 26 4.26 7.31 13.80
N ASP A 27 3.87 7.91 14.92
CA ASP A 27 2.92 7.27 15.85
C ASP A 27 1.55 7.05 15.19
N GLU A 28 1.09 8.01 14.40
CA GLU A 28 -0.15 7.87 13.63
C GLU A 28 -0.03 6.74 12.59
N ILE A 29 1.11 6.65 11.92
CA ILE A 29 1.36 5.57 10.95
C ILE A 29 1.28 4.21 11.64
N LYS A 30 1.92 4.05 12.79
CA LYS A 30 1.88 2.80 13.57
C LYS A 30 0.45 2.44 13.95
N LEU A 31 -0.33 3.42 14.38
CA LEU A 31 -1.73 3.19 14.76
C LEU A 31 -2.57 2.74 13.57
N VAL A 32 -2.42 3.38 12.42
CA VAL A 32 -3.12 2.99 11.18
C VAL A 32 -2.76 1.55 10.81
N LEU A 33 -1.47 1.21 10.81
CA LEU A 33 -1.03 -0.13 10.45
C LEU A 33 -1.54 -1.19 11.42
N GLU A 34 -1.57 -0.90 12.73
CA GLU A 34 -2.14 -1.80 13.72
C GLU A 34 -3.64 -2.05 13.47
N ASN A 35 -4.38 -0.99 13.19
CA ASN A 35 -5.82 -1.10 12.90
C ASN A 35 -6.09 -1.90 11.64
N ILE A 36 -5.30 -1.68 10.58
CA ILE A 36 -5.43 -2.44 9.33
C ILE A 36 -5.11 -3.91 9.56
N LYS A 37 -4.08 -4.24 10.34
CA LYS A 37 -3.74 -5.62 10.68
C LYS A 37 -4.86 -6.32 11.44
N LYS A 38 -5.53 -5.61 12.34
CA LYS A 38 -6.68 -6.16 13.08
C LYS A 38 -7.88 -6.41 12.16
N GLU A 39 -8.12 -5.52 11.23
CA GLU A 39 -9.22 -5.61 10.26
C GLU A 39 -8.98 -6.71 9.24
N HIS A 40 -7.71 -6.91 8.84
CA HIS A 40 -7.33 -7.83 7.77
C HIS A 40 -6.44 -8.99 8.28
N LYS A 41 -6.91 -9.71 9.30
CA LYS A 41 -6.12 -10.79 9.94
C LYS A 41 -5.72 -11.91 9.00
N LYS A 42 -6.48 -12.15 7.94
CA LYS A 42 -6.24 -13.24 6.98
C LYS A 42 -5.53 -12.79 5.72
N ALA A 43 -5.11 -11.54 5.65
CA ALA A 43 -4.40 -11.04 4.49
C ALA A 43 -3.05 -11.72 4.33
N ARG A 44 -2.64 -11.94 3.08
CA ARG A 44 -1.34 -12.52 2.75
C ARG A 44 -0.22 -11.51 3.02
N HIS A 45 -0.42 -10.26 2.61
CA HIS A 45 0.56 -9.19 2.74
C HIS A 45 -0.11 -7.86 3.04
N ILE A 46 0.54 -7.05 3.87
CA ILE A 46 0.14 -5.66 4.15
C ILE A 46 1.33 -4.78 3.78
N VAL A 47 1.29 -4.28 2.57
CA VAL A 47 2.36 -3.50 1.94
C VAL A 47 2.12 -2.02 2.19
N TYR A 48 3.17 -1.24 2.39
CA TYR A 48 2.99 0.20 2.58
C TYR A 48 4.21 1.00 2.17
N ALA A 49 3.97 2.29 1.97
CA ALA A 49 5.00 3.31 1.82
C ALA A 49 4.50 4.61 2.44
N TYR A 50 5.40 5.40 3.00
CA TYR A 50 5.04 6.70 3.57
C TYR A 50 6.14 7.73 3.36
N LYS A 51 5.73 8.98 3.47
CA LYS A 51 6.64 10.12 3.48
C LYS A 51 6.07 11.21 4.39
N ILE A 52 6.87 11.65 5.36
CA ILE A 52 6.56 12.76 6.26
C ILE A 52 7.82 13.60 6.43
N ASP A 53 7.84 14.82 5.82
CA ASP A 53 8.93 15.80 6.01
C ASP A 53 10.32 15.20 5.88
N GLY A 54 10.56 14.43 4.82
CA GLY A 54 11.85 13.79 4.57
C GLY A 54 12.04 12.42 5.21
N LEU A 55 11.20 12.03 6.15
CA LEU A 55 11.16 10.65 6.65
C LEU A 55 10.36 9.81 5.68
N GLU A 56 10.96 8.74 5.17
CA GLU A 56 10.30 7.90 4.19
C GLU A 56 10.64 6.43 4.38
N LYS A 57 9.70 5.57 4.04
CA LYS A 57 9.88 4.12 4.15
C LYS A 57 8.98 3.41 3.13
N LYS A 58 9.43 2.26 2.66
CA LYS A 58 8.65 1.33 1.86
C LYS A 58 8.83 -0.07 2.44
N CYS A 59 7.77 -0.88 2.38
CA CYS A 59 7.78 -2.24 2.93
C CYS A 59 7.04 -3.19 2.00
N ASP A 60 7.73 -4.23 1.54
CA ASP A 60 7.17 -5.27 0.68
C ASP A 60 6.36 -6.32 1.44
N ASP A 61 6.51 -6.39 2.76
CA ASP A 61 5.84 -7.34 3.64
C ASP A 61 5.83 -8.79 3.11
N GLY A 62 7.00 -9.26 2.68
CA GLY A 62 7.15 -10.63 2.18
C GLY A 62 6.84 -10.83 0.71
N GLU A 63 6.36 -9.84 0.00
CA GLU A 63 6.30 -9.90 -1.47
C GLU A 63 7.71 -9.89 -2.04
N PRO A 64 7.93 -10.38 -3.27
CA PRO A 64 9.27 -10.33 -3.88
C PRO A 64 9.84 -8.92 -3.87
N SER A 65 11.13 -8.79 -3.58
CA SER A 65 11.81 -7.50 -3.41
C SER A 65 11.53 -6.55 -4.56
N GLY A 66 11.10 -5.32 -4.23
CA GLY A 66 10.86 -4.25 -5.20
C GLY A 66 9.55 -4.33 -5.96
N THR A 67 8.71 -5.33 -5.72
CA THR A 67 7.46 -5.52 -6.48
C THR A 67 6.23 -4.87 -5.87
N ALA A 68 6.30 -4.43 -4.64
CA ALA A 68 5.12 -4.01 -3.90
C ALA A 68 5.28 -2.63 -3.25
N GLY A 69 6.18 -2.47 -2.30
CA GLY A 69 6.41 -1.18 -1.65
C GLY A 69 7.00 -0.13 -2.58
N MET A 70 7.89 -0.53 -3.49
CA MET A 70 8.52 0.39 -4.43
C MET A 70 7.52 1.09 -5.36
N PRO A 71 6.54 0.42 -5.99
CA PRO A 71 5.53 1.12 -6.77
C PRO A 71 4.79 2.20 -5.99
N LEU A 72 4.45 1.92 -4.73
CA LEU A 72 3.76 2.89 -3.86
C LEU A 72 4.67 4.10 -3.57
N TYR A 73 5.91 3.82 -3.23
CA TYR A 73 6.92 4.84 -2.97
C TYR A 73 7.14 5.73 -4.21
N ASN A 74 7.23 5.13 -5.40
CA ASN A 74 7.41 5.85 -6.65
C ASN A 74 6.23 6.79 -6.94
N ILE A 75 4.99 6.37 -6.64
CA ILE A 75 3.81 7.23 -6.77
C ILE A 75 3.93 8.46 -5.87
N ILE A 76 4.33 8.26 -4.62
CA ILE A 76 4.51 9.36 -3.66
C ILE A 76 5.51 10.38 -4.19
N ASN A 77 6.67 9.92 -4.69
CA ASN A 77 7.70 10.80 -5.21
C ASN A 77 7.31 11.46 -6.52
N LYS A 78 6.74 10.71 -7.44
CA LYS A 78 6.34 11.22 -8.76
C LYS A 78 5.29 12.31 -8.67
N LYS A 79 4.36 12.18 -7.70
CA LYS A 79 3.29 13.16 -7.47
C LYS A 79 3.67 14.22 -6.43
N ASP A 80 4.90 14.16 -5.90
CA ASP A 80 5.41 15.08 -4.87
C ASP A 80 4.48 15.17 -3.66
N LEU A 81 4.03 14.01 -3.17
CA LEU A 81 3.14 13.92 -2.02
C LEU A 81 3.94 13.91 -0.72
N ASN A 82 3.34 14.47 0.33
CA ASN A 82 3.93 14.53 1.67
C ASN A 82 2.84 14.33 2.72
N HIS A 83 3.21 13.98 3.95
CA HIS A 83 2.26 13.65 5.01
C HIS A 83 1.28 12.56 4.58
N ILE A 84 1.82 11.53 3.93
CA ILE A 84 1.03 10.47 3.30
C ILE A 84 1.50 9.09 3.71
N LEU A 85 0.52 8.21 3.92
CA LEU A 85 0.74 6.77 4.07
C LEU A 85 -0.18 6.07 3.07
N ILE A 86 0.40 5.28 2.18
CA ILE A 86 -0.35 4.39 1.29
C ILE A 86 -0.19 2.97 1.80
N VAL A 87 -1.31 2.28 2.03
CA VAL A 87 -1.31 0.87 2.46
C VAL A 87 -2.08 0.06 1.43
N VAL A 88 -1.53 -1.09 1.03
CA VAL A 88 -2.23 -2.03 0.16
C VAL A 88 -2.23 -3.40 0.81
N VAL A 89 -3.42 -3.92 1.06
CA VAL A 89 -3.66 -5.22 1.69
C VAL A 89 -4.02 -6.22 0.61
N ARG A 90 -3.23 -7.28 0.49
CA ARG A 90 -3.44 -8.28 -0.55
C ARG A 90 -3.95 -9.61 0.00
N TYR A 91 -5.01 -10.11 -0.64
CA TYR A 91 -5.52 -11.47 -0.47
C TYR A 91 -5.22 -12.26 -1.73
N PHE A 92 -4.50 -13.37 -1.58
CA PHE A 92 -4.14 -14.22 -2.72
C PHE A 92 -5.35 -14.99 -3.23
N GLY A 93 -5.55 -15.01 -4.55
CA GLY A 93 -6.70 -15.68 -5.19
C GLY A 93 -6.42 -17.05 -5.77
N GLY A 94 -5.26 -17.64 -5.49
CA GLY A 94 -4.89 -18.97 -6.00
C GLY A 94 -4.14 -18.96 -7.33
N ILE A 95 -4.05 -17.81 -7.99
CA ILE A 95 -3.35 -17.66 -9.28
C ILE A 95 -2.16 -16.73 -9.07
N LYS A 96 -0.96 -17.21 -9.35
CA LYS A 96 0.26 -16.39 -9.22
C LYS A 96 0.29 -15.29 -10.27
N LEU A 97 0.65 -14.08 -9.86
CA LEU A 97 0.76 -12.93 -10.75
C LEU A 97 2.16 -12.78 -11.37
N GLY A 98 3.18 -13.36 -10.72
CA GLY A 98 4.57 -13.14 -11.11
C GLY A 98 5.05 -11.75 -10.71
N ALA A 99 6.36 -11.50 -10.78
CA ALA A 99 6.95 -10.23 -10.37
C ALA A 99 6.40 -9.04 -11.17
N GLY A 100 6.30 -9.16 -12.48
CA GLY A 100 5.76 -8.11 -13.34
C GLY A 100 4.28 -7.83 -13.07
N GLY A 101 3.50 -8.87 -12.84
CA GLY A 101 2.08 -8.75 -12.51
C GLY A 101 1.85 -8.09 -11.15
N LEU A 102 2.68 -8.43 -10.16
CA LEU A 102 2.64 -7.80 -8.84
C LEU A 102 2.96 -6.31 -8.93
N LEU A 103 4.03 -5.97 -9.65
CA LEU A 103 4.43 -4.58 -9.83
C LEU A 103 3.29 -3.75 -10.41
N ARG A 104 2.65 -4.25 -11.47
CA ARG A 104 1.51 -3.58 -12.11
C ARG A 104 0.30 -3.47 -11.17
N ALA A 105 0.01 -4.53 -10.41
CA ALA A 105 -1.13 -4.56 -9.50
C ALA A 105 -0.97 -3.56 -8.35
N TYR A 106 0.19 -3.51 -7.72
CA TYR A 106 0.46 -2.55 -6.65
C TYR A 106 0.48 -1.12 -7.17
N ASN A 107 1.04 -0.90 -8.36
CA ASN A 107 1.01 0.41 -9.00
C ASN A 107 -0.44 0.86 -9.26
N GLN A 108 -1.28 -0.03 -9.77
CA GLN A 108 -2.70 0.28 -10.01
C GLN A 108 -3.43 0.59 -8.71
N ALA A 109 -3.25 -0.24 -7.69
CA ALA A 109 -3.90 -0.05 -6.39
C ALA A 109 -3.49 1.27 -5.74
N GLY A 110 -2.21 1.62 -5.79
CA GLY A 110 -1.71 2.89 -5.27
C GLY A 110 -2.22 4.08 -6.06
N SER A 111 -2.28 3.97 -7.39
CA SER A 111 -2.80 5.03 -8.26
C SER A 111 -4.28 5.29 -8.00
N ASP A 112 -5.07 4.25 -7.76
CA ASP A 112 -6.51 4.36 -7.53
C ASP A 112 -6.85 5.22 -6.30
N VAL A 113 -5.97 5.31 -5.32
CA VAL A 113 -6.21 6.08 -4.09
C VAL A 113 -5.47 7.41 -4.04
N THR A 114 -4.68 7.73 -5.06
CA THR A 114 -3.92 8.99 -5.14
C THR A 114 -4.36 9.89 -6.29
N ASN A 115 -5.38 9.51 -6.99
CA ASN A 115 -5.99 10.31 -8.07
C ASN A 115 -7.06 11.26 -7.52
#